data_d10f6be2fc0223850e48290c6b85ec0f
#
_entry.id   d10f6be2fc0223850e48290c6b85ec0f
#
_cell.length_a   1.000
_cell.length_b   1.000
_cell.length_c   1.000
_cell.angle_alpha   90.00
_cell.angle_beta   90.00
_cell.angle_gamma   90.00
#
_symmetry.space_group_name_H-M   'P 1'
#
loop_
_entity.id
_entity.type
_entity.pdbx_description
1 polymer ?
#
loop_
_entity_poly.entity_id
_entity_poly.type
_entity_poly.pdbx_seq_one_letter_code
_entity_poly.pdbx_strand_id
1 'polypeptide(L)'
;DDPRDYGEIFYQLSFKEAIESKPPIICDYKIITLDIRDYEIEELWRKNKYIEVKRHFKDITAREFAFALALRKATKQLGIKKALSFHSSIKRAKRFGEQQELITKVYKEYGTINAFHVSGNIPTGERANLLRAFGKTQKGLMTNARCLTEGVDLPAIDCVCFADPKR
;
A
#
# COMPACT_ATOMS: atom_id res chain seq x y z
N ASP A 1 -7.26 10.33 -27.28
CA ASP A 1 -8.47 11.18 -27.35
C ASP A 1 -8.55 11.70 -28.77
N ASP A 2 -9.66 11.42 -29.47
CA ASP A 2 -9.86 11.87 -30.87
C ASP A 2 -10.51 13.27 -30.83
N PRO A 3 -9.89 14.29 -31.41
CA PRO A 3 -10.46 15.64 -31.45
C PRO A 3 -11.87 15.70 -32.06
N ARG A 4 -12.24 14.72 -32.89
CA ARG A 4 -13.58 14.61 -33.46
C ARG A 4 -14.66 14.29 -32.47
N ASP A 5 -14.29 13.59 -31.36
CA ASP A 5 -15.23 13.18 -30.30
C ASP A 5 -15.33 14.23 -29.18
N TYR A 6 -14.22 14.93 -28.90
CA TYR A 6 -14.08 15.78 -27.70
C TYR A 6 -13.75 17.26 -28.03
N GLY A 7 -13.55 17.57 -29.30
CA GLY A 7 -13.08 18.89 -29.72
C GLY A 7 -11.58 19.10 -29.54
N GLU A 8 -11.12 20.32 -29.81
CA GLU A 8 -9.70 20.66 -29.63
C GLU A 8 -9.37 20.86 -28.15
N ILE A 9 -8.12 20.51 -27.81
CA ILE A 9 -7.60 20.74 -26.43
C ILE A 9 -7.46 22.25 -26.24
N PHE A 10 -8.30 22.85 -25.39
CA PHE A 10 -8.26 24.28 -25.08
C PHE A 10 -7.38 24.60 -23.87
N TYR A 11 -7.05 23.58 -23.02
CA TYR A 11 -6.18 23.72 -21.87
C TYR A 11 -5.48 22.41 -21.56
N GLN A 12 -4.18 22.48 -21.25
CA GLN A 12 -3.39 21.34 -20.81
C GLN A 12 -2.53 21.77 -19.63
N LEU A 13 -2.60 21.00 -18.54
CA LEU A 13 -1.79 21.18 -17.35
C LEU A 13 -0.91 19.95 -17.15
N SER A 14 0.39 20.11 -17.21
CA SER A 14 1.33 19.03 -16.90
C SER A 14 1.44 18.80 -15.39
N PHE A 15 1.84 17.59 -14.98
CA PHE A 15 2.12 17.29 -13.55
C PHE A 15 3.15 18.26 -12.96
N LYS A 16 4.19 18.60 -13.73
CA LYS A 16 5.22 19.53 -13.30
C LYS A 16 4.63 20.91 -13.00
N GLU A 17 3.86 21.47 -13.91
CA GLU A 17 3.22 22.78 -13.73
C GLU A 17 2.24 22.77 -12.55
N ALA A 18 1.50 21.67 -12.36
CA ALA A 18 0.59 21.53 -11.23
C ALA A 18 1.30 21.48 -9.87
N ILE A 19 2.48 20.86 -9.80
CA ILE A 19 3.33 20.82 -8.60
C ILE A 19 3.97 22.18 -8.33
N GLU A 20 4.49 22.84 -9.38
CA GLU A 20 5.22 24.11 -9.28
C GLU A 20 4.31 25.35 -9.16
N SER A 21 2.99 25.19 -9.34
CA SER A 21 2.01 26.29 -9.23
C SER A 21 1.97 26.88 -7.83
N LYS A 22 1.49 28.12 -7.70
CA LYS A 22 1.39 28.83 -6.41
C LYS A 22 -0.05 29.32 -6.18
N PRO A 23 -0.83 28.71 -5.27
CA PRO A 23 -0.46 27.53 -4.46
C PRO A 23 -0.35 26.26 -5.33
N PRO A 24 0.39 25.22 -4.87
CA PRO A 24 0.46 23.94 -5.59
C PRO A 24 -0.93 23.30 -5.73
N ILE A 25 -1.25 22.84 -6.96
CA ILE A 25 -2.52 22.15 -7.25
C ILE A 25 -2.44 20.70 -6.78
N ILE A 26 -1.27 20.08 -6.95
CA ILE A 26 -0.96 18.73 -6.43
C ILE A 26 0.35 18.77 -5.64
N CYS A 27 0.49 17.86 -4.66
CA CYS A 27 1.74 17.72 -3.93
C CYS A 27 2.80 17.03 -4.79
N ASP A 28 4.07 17.30 -4.49
CA ASP A 28 5.19 16.57 -5.07
C ASP A 28 5.17 15.11 -4.64
N TYR A 29 5.72 14.22 -5.47
CA TYR A 29 5.78 12.79 -5.19
C TYR A 29 7.16 12.21 -5.50
N LYS A 30 7.48 11.13 -4.79
CA LYS A 30 8.71 10.38 -4.99
C LYS A 30 8.41 8.93 -5.35
N ILE A 31 8.94 8.45 -6.46
CA ILE A 31 8.86 7.04 -6.84
C ILE A 31 10.00 6.29 -6.17
N ILE A 32 9.67 5.24 -5.41
CA ILE A 32 10.63 4.37 -4.74
C ILE A 32 10.43 2.96 -5.24
N THR A 33 11.47 2.38 -5.82
CA THR A 33 11.49 0.98 -6.22
C THR A 33 12.13 0.16 -5.10
N LEU A 34 11.41 -0.85 -4.62
CA LEU A 34 11.92 -1.82 -3.66
C LEU A 34 12.43 -3.05 -4.44
N ASP A 35 13.74 -3.19 -4.51
CA ASP A 35 14.37 -4.38 -5.03
C ASP A 35 14.65 -5.37 -3.88
N ILE A 36 14.23 -6.62 -4.06
CA ILE A 36 14.43 -7.70 -3.08
C ILE A 36 15.27 -8.77 -3.75
N ARG A 37 16.52 -8.86 -3.34
CA ARG A 37 17.49 -9.79 -3.92
C ARG A 37 17.34 -11.19 -3.32
N ASP A 38 17.66 -12.21 -4.09
CA ASP A 38 17.49 -13.61 -3.67
C ASP A 38 18.27 -13.95 -2.40
N TYR A 39 19.46 -13.38 -2.21
CA TYR A 39 20.24 -13.60 -0.97
C TYR A 39 19.57 -13.02 0.29
N GLU A 40 18.83 -11.91 0.17
CA GLU A 40 18.07 -11.34 1.29
C GLU A 40 16.89 -12.26 1.66
N ILE A 41 16.29 -12.91 0.67
CA ILE A 41 15.26 -13.91 0.87
C ILE A 41 15.86 -15.13 1.60
N GLU A 42 17.03 -15.62 1.16
CA GLU A 42 17.72 -16.73 1.82
C GLU A 42 18.12 -16.39 3.26
N GLU A 43 18.59 -15.19 3.51
CA GLU A 43 18.92 -14.73 4.86
C GLU A 43 17.69 -14.70 5.77
N LEU A 44 16.53 -14.27 5.27
CA LEU A 44 15.27 -14.34 6.01
C LEU A 44 14.87 -15.78 6.35
N TRP A 45 15.13 -16.73 5.44
CA TRP A 45 14.86 -18.15 5.67
C TRP A 45 15.69 -18.74 6.81
N ARG A 46 16.92 -18.32 6.95
CA ARG A 46 17.83 -18.81 8.02
C ARG A 46 17.48 -18.28 9.40
N LYS A 47 16.68 -17.22 9.49
CA LYS A 47 16.29 -16.62 10.77
C LYS A 47 15.10 -17.37 11.37
N ASN A 48 15.18 -17.74 12.65
CA ASN A 48 14.11 -18.43 13.39
C ASN A 48 12.75 -17.70 13.30
N LYS A 49 12.74 -16.39 13.13
CA LYS A 49 11.55 -15.57 12.96
C LYS A 49 10.71 -15.94 11.73
N TYR A 50 11.34 -16.41 10.65
CA TYR A 50 10.60 -16.88 9.47
C TYR A 50 9.82 -18.17 9.75
N ILE A 51 10.37 -19.06 10.56
CA ILE A 51 9.71 -20.31 10.97
C ILE A 51 8.41 -19.98 11.72
N GLU A 52 8.44 -18.97 12.58
CA GLU A 52 7.24 -18.49 13.29
C GLU A 52 6.17 -17.97 12.33
N VAL A 53 6.57 -17.17 11.34
CA VAL A 53 5.66 -16.69 10.30
C VAL A 53 5.06 -17.84 9.48
N LYS A 54 5.86 -18.84 9.12
CA LYS A 54 5.40 -20.01 8.38
C LYS A 54 4.42 -20.90 9.15
N ARG A 55 4.49 -20.92 10.48
CA ARG A 55 3.49 -21.61 11.31
C ARG A 55 2.10 -20.98 11.18
N HIS A 56 2.01 -19.65 10.99
CA HIS A 56 0.75 -18.94 10.84
C HIS A 56 0.24 -18.95 9.38
N PHE A 57 1.15 -18.91 8.42
CA PHE A 57 0.85 -18.91 6.98
C PHE A 57 1.57 -20.07 6.30
N LYS A 58 0.98 -21.28 6.33
CA LYS A 58 1.61 -22.51 5.79
C LYS A 58 2.09 -22.37 4.34
N ASP A 59 1.37 -21.62 3.53
CA ASP A 59 1.56 -21.43 2.08
C ASP A 59 2.20 -20.08 1.72
N ILE A 60 2.76 -19.34 2.70
CA ILE A 60 3.46 -18.11 2.39
C ILE A 60 4.77 -18.43 1.66
N THR A 61 4.96 -17.79 0.52
CA THR A 61 6.26 -17.84 -0.14
C THR A 61 7.21 -16.86 0.55
N ALA A 62 8.50 -17.18 0.50
CA ALA A 62 9.52 -16.26 1.03
C ALA A 62 9.48 -14.90 0.34
N ARG A 63 9.17 -14.88 -0.96
CA ARG A 63 9.06 -13.66 -1.75
C ARG A 63 7.89 -12.78 -1.27
N GLU A 64 6.72 -13.36 -1.03
CA GLU A 64 5.57 -12.63 -0.48
C GLU A 64 5.90 -12.02 0.89
N PHE A 65 6.57 -12.81 1.73
CA PHE A 65 6.97 -12.34 3.05
C PHE A 65 8.05 -11.25 2.99
N ALA A 66 9.06 -11.43 2.15
CA ALA A 66 10.11 -10.43 1.93
C ALA A 66 9.52 -9.09 1.44
N PHE A 67 8.54 -9.14 0.55
CA PHE A 67 7.84 -7.96 0.09
C PHE A 67 7.08 -7.25 1.24
N ALA A 68 6.35 -8.02 2.05
CA ALA A 68 5.65 -7.46 3.21
C ALA A 68 6.60 -6.80 4.21
N LEU A 69 7.78 -7.42 4.42
CA LEU A 69 8.83 -6.88 5.29
C LEU A 69 9.52 -5.64 4.69
N ALA A 70 9.74 -5.64 3.36
CA ALA A 70 10.30 -4.49 2.66
C ALA A 70 9.43 -3.24 2.79
N LEU A 71 8.11 -3.37 2.68
CA LEU A 71 7.18 -2.27 2.95
C LEU A 71 7.36 -1.74 4.39
N ARG A 72 7.52 -2.63 5.39
CA ARG A 72 7.74 -2.22 6.79
C ARG A 72 9.04 -1.47 6.97
N LYS A 73 10.12 -1.93 6.34
CA LYS A 73 11.40 -1.20 6.33
C LYS A 73 11.24 0.19 5.72
N ALA A 74 10.60 0.27 4.54
CA ALA A 74 10.37 1.52 3.85
C ALA A 74 9.52 2.49 4.71
N THR A 75 8.42 2.02 5.30
CA THR A 75 7.57 2.86 6.16
C THR A 75 8.34 3.42 7.36
N LYS A 76 9.24 2.62 7.95
CA LYS A 76 10.09 3.08 9.04
C LYS A 76 11.13 4.09 8.59
N GLN A 77 11.85 3.80 7.50
CA GLN A 77 12.95 4.63 7.00
C GLN A 77 12.47 5.99 6.48
N LEU A 78 11.30 6.02 5.86
CA LEU A 78 10.73 7.21 5.23
C LEU A 78 9.75 7.96 6.13
N GLY A 79 9.49 7.44 7.33
CA GLY A 79 8.55 8.07 8.26
C GLY A 79 7.08 8.00 7.82
N ILE A 80 6.74 7.06 6.93
CA ILE A 80 5.38 6.90 6.39
C ILE A 80 4.42 6.55 7.53
N LYS A 81 3.32 7.29 7.62
CA LYS A 81 2.28 7.10 8.61
C LYS A 81 1.09 6.32 8.06
N LYS A 82 0.68 6.62 6.83
CA LYS A 82 -0.50 6.03 6.21
C LYS A 82 -0.21 5.56 4.80
N ALA A 83 -0.29 4.27 4.59
CA ALA A 83 -0.07 3.64 3.30
C ALA A 83 -1.37 3.03 2.75
N LEU A 84 -1.52 3.11 1.43
CA LEU A 84 -2.54 2.40 0.66
C LEU A 84 -1.85 1.37 -0.22
N SER A 85 -2.24 0.09 -0.14
CA SER A 85 -1.70 -0.95 -1.02
C SER A 85 -2.75 -1.47 -1.99
N PHE A 86 -2.35 -1.60 -3.26
CA PHE A 86 -3.16 -2.14 -4.33
C PHE A 86 -2.80 -3.58 -4.66
N HIS A 87 -3.81 -4.44 -4.74
CA HIS A 87 -3.68 -5.86 -4.99
C HIS A 87 -4.56 -6.31 -6.15
N SER A 88 -4.15 -7.36 -6.85
CA SER A 88 -4.88 -7.94 -7.98
C SER A 88 -6.15 -8.69 -7.56
N SER A 89 -6.26 -9.11 -6.29
CA SER A 89 -7.45 -9.80 -5.77
C SER A 89 -7.72 -9.48 -4.30
N ILE A 90 -9.00 -9.65 -3.91
CA ILE A 90 -9.45 -9.48 -2.51
C ILE A 90 -8.70 -10.44 -1.57
N LYS A 91 -8.50 -11.70 -2.00
CA LYS A 91 -7.78 -12.71 -1.22
C LYS A 91 -6.34 -12.25 -0.91
N ARG A 92 -5.64 -11.71 -1.91
CA ARG A 92 -4.27 -11.19 -1.75
C ARG A 92 -4.23 -9.97 -0.85
N ALA A 93 -5.17 -9.05 -1.03
CA ALA A 93 -5.26 -7.85 -0.20
C ALA A 93 -5.47 -8.19 1.28
N LYS A 94 -6.41 -9.08 1.60
CA LYS A 94 -6.66 -9.54 2.97
C LYS A 94 -5.42 -10.21 3.56
N ARG A 95 -4.86 -11.17 2.83
CA ARG A 95 -3.64 -11.90 3.26
C ARG A 95 -2.48 -10.95 3.54
N PHE A 96 -2.30 -9.93 2.71
CA PHE A 96 -1.24 -8.94 2.93
C PHE A 96 -1.46 -8.13 4.22
N GLY A 97 -2.70 -7.76 4.54
CA GLY A 97 -3.05 -7.14 5.81
C GLY A 97 -2.71 -8.03 7.02
N GLU A 98 -3.11 -9.30 6.98
CA GLU A 98 -2.80 -10.30 8.01
C GLU A 98 -1.29 -10.51 8.20
N GLN A 99 -0.53 -10.53 7.09
CA GLN A 99 0.93 -10.59 7.14
C GLN A 99 1.52 -9.37 7.86
N GLN A 100 1.00 -8.17 7.60
CA GLN A 100 1.46 -6.96 8.27
C GLN A 100 1.16 -6.99 9.78
N GLU A 101 0.02 -7.50 10.19
CA GLU A 101 -0.30 -7.68 11.61
C GLU A 101 0.67 -8.68 12.28
N LEU A 102 0.99 -9.78 11.61
CA LEU A 102 1.94 -10.75 12.13
C LEU A 102 3.36 -10.16 12.23
N ILE A 103 3.80 -9.40 11.21
CA ILE A 103 5.09 -8.70 11.25
C ILE A 103 5.16 -7.76 12.46
N THR A 104 4.07 -7.08 12.80
CA THR A 104 3.99 -6.25 14.01
C THR A 104 4.32 -7.03 15.28
N LYS A 105 3.89 -8.29 15.38
CA LYS A 105 4.12 -9.17 16.55
C LYS A 105 5.54 -9.73 16.58
N VAL A 106 6.04 -10.19 15.42
CA VAL A 106 7.31 -10.94 15.31
C VAL A 106 8.52 -10.00 15.16
N TYR A 107 8.36 -8.90 14.42
CA TYR A 107 9.42 -7.94 14.09
C TYR A 107 9.14 -6.58 14.74
N LYS A 108 9.18 -6.55 16.08
CA LYS A 108 8.90 -5.36 16.90
C LYS A 108 9.74 -4.14 16.52
N GLU A 109 10.93 -4.36 15.97
CA GLU A 109 11.85 -3.32 15.50
C GLU A 109 11.30 -2.45 14.37
N TYR A 110 10.29 -2.92 13.63
CA TYR A 110 9.61 -2.13 12.59
C TYR A 110 8.39 -1.37 13.12
N GLY A 111 8.10 -1.46 14.42
CA GLY A 111 6.99 -0.79 15.06
C GLY A 111 5.63 -1.39 14.70
N THR A 112 4.56 -0.69 15.06
CA THR A 112 3.18 -1.14 14.86
C THR A 112 2.57 -0.44 13.64
N ILE A 113 1.83 -1.21 12.83
CA ILE A 113 0.92 -0.69 11.80
C ILE A 113 -0.43 -1.36 12.00
N ASN A 114 -1.50 -0.58 11.99
CA ASN A 114 -2.87 -1.09 12.00
C ASN A 114 -3.30 -1.39 10.57
N ALA A 115 -3.61 -2.64 10.27
CA ALA A 115 -4.05 -3.05 8.95
C ALA A 115 -5.57 -2.94 8.83
N PHE A 116 -6.02 -2.35 7.72
CA PHE A 116 -7.42 -2.22 7.33
C PHE A 116 -7.58 -2.84 5.94
N HIS A 117 -8.76 -3.38 5.67
CA HIS A 117 -9.07 -3.94 4.35
C HIS A 117 -10.34 -3.35 3.80
N VAL A 118 -10.32 -2.92 2.54
CA VAL A 118 -11.50 -2.52 1.78
C VAL A 118 -11.59 -3.26 0.46
N SER A 119 -12.82 -3.61 0.08
CA SER A 119 -13.11 -4.24 -1.20
C SER A 119 -14.52 -3.88 -1.66
N GLY A 120 -14.83 -4.14 -2.93
CA GLY A 120 -16.14 -3.90 -3.49
C GLY A 120 -17.28 -4.68 -2.81
N ASN A 121 -16.95 -5.79 -2.13
CA ASN A 121 -17.93 -6.63 -1.44
C ASN A 121 -18.37 -6.08 -0.07
N ILE A 122 -17.70 -5.03 0.43
CA ILE A 122 -18.03 -4.41 1.72
C ILE A 122 -19.12 -3.37 1.49
N PRO A 123 -20.23 -3.40 2.27
CA PRO A 123 -21.29 -2.40 2.19
C PRO A 123 -20.74 -0.96 2.36
N THR A 124 -21.35 -0.01 1.66
CA THR A 124 -20.87 1.39 1.62
C THR A 124 -20.75 2.01 3.02
N GLY A 125 -21.71 1.76 3.91
CA GLY A 125 -21.68 2.27 5.29
C GLY A 125 -20.53 1.69 6.12
N GLU A 126 -20.27 0.39 6.00
CA GLU A 126 -19.15 -0.27 6.66
C GLU A 126 -17.81 0.23 6.11
N ARG A 127 -17.71 0.39 4.78
CA ARG A 127 -16.54 0.97 4.12
C ARG A 127 -16.24 2.38 4.65
N ALA A 128 -17.27 3.23 4.76
CA ALA A 128 -17.11 4.57 5.31
C ALA A 128 -16.61 4.55 6.77
N ASN A 129 -17.03 3.57 7.57
CA ASN A 129 -16.56 3.40 8.95
C ASN A 129 -15.07 2.98 8.97
N LEU A 130 -14.66 2.04 8.11
CA LEU A 130 -13.27 1.62 7.97
C LEU A 130 -12.36 2.77 7.53
N LEU A 131 -12.80 3.57 6.56
CA LEU A 131 -12.05 4.74 6.09
C LEU A 131 -11.90 5.80 7.20
N ARG A 132 -12.95 6.05 7.97
CA ARG A 132 -12.88 6.95 9.14
C ARG A 132 -11.94 6.41 10.23
N ALA A 133 -12.00 5.12 10.54
CA ALA A 133 -11.11 4.49 11.51
C ALA A 133 -9.63 4.57 11.04
N PHE A 134 -9.38 4.28 9.77
CA PHE A 134 -8.07 4.46 9.16
C PHE A 134 -7.59 5.92 9.24
N GLY A 135 -8.47 6.88 8.96
CA GLY A 135 -8.18 8.32 9.07
C GLY A 135 -7.72 8.73 10.48
N LYS A 136 -8.28 8.15 11.52
CA LYS A 136 -7.97 8.46 12.93
C LYS A 136 -6.72 7.75 13.46
N THR A 137 -6.24 6.69 12.82
CA THR A 137 -5.06 5.97 13.29
C THR A 137 -3.77 6.77 13.04
N GLN A 138 -2.78 6.64 13.89
CA GLN A 138 -1.49 7.31 13.71
C GLN A 138 -0.66 6.62 12.61
N LYS A 139 -0.66 5.28 12.59
CA LYS A 139 0.04 4.49 11.58
C LYS A 139 -0.90 3.41 11.06
N GLY A 140 -1.20 3.47 9.78
CA GLY A 140 -2.16 2.56 9.16
C GLY A 140 -1.73 2.09 7.78
N LEU A 141 -2.14 0.88 7.44
CA LEU A 141 -2.12 0.34 6.09
C LEU A 141 -3.54 -0.01 5.69
N MET A 142 -4.01 0.58 4.60
CA MET A 142 -5.25 0.20 3.94
C MET A 142 -4.94 -0.72 2.77
N THR A 143 -5.38 -1.97 2.83
CA THR A 143 -5.27 -2.90 1.70
C THR A 143 -6.50 -2.84 0.84
N ASN A 144 -6.32 -2.75 -0.47
CA ASN A 144 -7.38 -2.56 -1.45
C ASN A 144 -7.26 -3.51 -2.63
N ALA A 145 -8.40 -4.01 -3.11
CA ALA A 145 -8.50 -4.74 -4.35
C ALA A 145 -9.67 -4.19 -5.19
N ARG A 146 -9.34 -3.44 -6.24
CA ARG A 146 -10.28 -2.91 -7.25
C ARG A 146 -11.42 -2.02 -6.69
N CYS A 147 -11.23 -1.36 -5.55
CA CYS A 147 -12.31 -0.65 -4.86
C CYS A 147 -12.04 0.85 -4.66
N LEU A 148 -10.78 1.25 -4.53
CA LEU A 148 -10.38 2.63 -4.27
C LEU A 148 -9.61 3.22 -5.49
N THR A 149 -10.11 3.00 -6.70
CA THR A 149 -9.47 3.49 -7.92
C THR A 149 -9.96 4.87 -8.32
N GLU A 150 -11.20 5.23 -7.95
CA GLU A 150 -11.83 6.50 -8.32
C GLU A 150 -12.75 7.00 -7.19
N GLY A 151 -12.88 8.30 -7.05
CA GLY A 151 -13.89 8.96 -6.21
C GLY A 151 -13.71 8.83 -4.69
N VAL A 152 -12.56 8.39 -4.20
CA VAL A 152 -12.27 8.32 -2.77
C VAL A 152 -11.17 9.31 -2.42
N ASP A 153 -11.56 10.40 -1.80
CA ASP A 153 -10.61 11.34 -1.21
C ASP A 153 -10.13 10.81 0.15
N LEU A 154 -8.85 10.50 0.24
CA LEU A 154 -8.18 10.10 1.47
C LEU A 154 -6.96 11.01 1.70
N PRO A 155 -7.18 12.26 2.14
CA PRO A 155 -6.14 13.28 2.22
C PRO A 155 -5.00 12.92 3.20
N ALA A 156 -5.18 11.87 3.99
CA ALA A 156 -4.21 11.43 4.98
C ALA A 156 -3.20 10.39 4.45
N ILE A 157 -3.28 9.96 3.18
CA ILE A 157 -2.35 8.97 2.61
C ILE A 157 -1.06 9.67 2.19
N ASP A 158 0.06 9.17 2.69
CA ASP A 158 1.40 9.62 2.37
C ASP A 158 2.23 8.58 1.58
N CYS A 159 1.66 7.40 1.33
CA CYS A 159 2.30 6.36 0.52
C CYS A 159 1.27 5.51 -0.24
N VAL A 160 1.54 5.29 -1.52
CA VAL A 160 0.84 4.29 -2.34
C VAL A 160 1.79 3.17 -2.71
N CYS A 161 1.39 1.92 -2.48
CA CYS A 161 2.19 0.73 -2.72
C CYS A 161 1.48 -0.20 -3.71
N PHE A 162 2.12 -0.53 -4.82
CA PHE A 162 1.65 -1.54 -5.76
C PHE A 162 2.26 -2.89 -5.40
N ALA A 163 1.45 -3.74 -4.77
CA ALA A 163 1.89 -5.02 -4.22
C ALA A 163 1.98 -6.16 -5.25
N ASP A 164 1.27 -6.03 -6.34
CA ASP A 164 1.29 -7.00 -7.43
C ASP A 164 1.82 -6.35 -8.71
N PRO A 165 2.66 -7.07 -9.48
CA PRO A 165 3.12 -6.55 -10.77
C PRO A 165 1.90 -6.33 -11.68
N LYS A 166 1.78 -5.13 -12.24
CA LYS A 166 0.86 -4.88 -13.34
C LYS A 166 1.47 -5.48 -14.60
N ARG A 167 0.71 -6.37 -15.24
CA ARG A 167 0.99 -6.81 -16.61
C ARG A 167 0.43 -5.80 -17.59
#